data_58fdf2d3b6a2752142a6d4cce83492d2
#
_entry.id   58fdf2d3b6a2752142a6d4cce83492d2
#
_cell.length_a   1.000
_cell.length_b   1.000
_cell.length_c   1.000
_cell.angle_alpha   90.00
_cell.angle_beta   90.00
_cell.angle_gamma   90.00
#
_symmetry.space_group_name_H-M   'P 1'
#
loop_
_entity.id
_entity.type
_entity.pdbx_description
1 polymer ?
#
loop_
_entity_poly.entity_id
_entity_poly.type
_entity_poly.pdbx_seq_one_letter_code
_entity_poly.pdbx_strand_id
1 'polypeptide(L)'
;LMSASAAYVCQDGGDILEIGFGMGISAGYMHSHSINSHTIIENHPQIIPKAQEWASSKSNVTIITGNWYDVKDSLSTYDGIFYDTFGDQDMDKFSSSLNSLVKKGTRVTWWNNNPNETNFYNIPDVAYQTLNINPPTNSYFNSNKYYLPKKEF
;
A
#
# COMPACT_ATOMS: atom_id res chain seq x y z
N LEU A 1 1.65 9.01 -8.86
CA LEU A 1 0.85 7.94 -8.28
C LEU A 1 1.28 7.67 -6.85
N MET A 2 2.43 7.08 -6.64
CA MET A 2 2.92 6.63 -5.33
C MET A 2 2.97 7.76 -4.29
N SER A 3 3.30 8.99 -4.67
CA SER A 3 3.23 10.15 -3.77
C SER A 3 1.82 10.48 -3.31
N ALA A 4 0.81 10.33 -4.18
CA ALA A 4 -0.59 10.55 -3.81
C ALA A 4 -1.14 9.45 -2.91
N SER A 5 -0.75 8.18 -3.16
CA SER A 5 -1.07 7.05 -2.28
C SER A 5 -0.48 7.26 -0.89
N ALA A 6 0.80 7.61 -0.82
CA ALA A 6 1.50 7.90 0.43
C ALA A 6 0.86 9.09 1.19
N ALA A 7 0.57 10.18 0.48
CA ALA A 7 -0.08 11.35 1.08
C ALA A 7 -1.44 11.01 1.70
N TYR A 8 -2.19 10.11 1.07
CA TYR A 8 -3.50 9.69 1.59
C TYR A 8 -3.38 8.84 2.85
N VAL A 9 -2.57 7.78 2.83
CA VAL A 9 -2.47 6.86 3.97
C VAL A 9 -1.68 7.46 5.15
N CYS A 10 -0.78 8.41 4.89
CA CYS A 10 0.02 9.07 5.92
C CYS A 10 -0.56 10.41 6.37
N GLN A 11 -1.76 10.80 5.93
CA GLN A 11 -2.33 12.13 6.15
C GLN A 11 -2.36 12.55 7.63
N ASP A 12 -2.67 11.63 8.52
CA ASP A 12 -2.77 11.89 9.97
C ASP A 12 -1.57 11.30 10.73
N GLY A 13 -0.54 10.85 10.03
CA GLY A 13 0.60 10.17 10.64
C GLY A 13 0.23 8.77 11.15
N GLY A 14 0.78 8.39 12.31
CA GLY A 14 0.48 7.12 12.97
C GLY A 14 1.26 5.93 12.44
N ASP A 15 0.70 4.75 12.60
CA ASP A 15 1.31 3.47 12.22
C ASP A 15 0.84 3.07 10.82
N ILE A 16 1.78 2.87 9.90
CA ILE A 16 1.51 2.60 8.49
C ILE A 16 1.89 1.16 8.14
N LEU A 17 0.99 0.50 7.40
CA LEU A 17 1.25 -0.81 6.80
C LEU A 17 1.35 -0.66 5.28
N GLU A 18 2.42 -1.16 4.71
CA GLU A 18 2.63 -1.30 3.27
C GLU A 18 2.78 -2.79 2.93
N ILE A 19 1.95 -3.27 2.01
CA ILE A 19 1.99 -4.65 1.52
C ILE A 19 2.55 -4.63 0.10
N GLY A 20 3.80 -5.08 -0.04
CA GLY A 20 4.61 -5.01 -1.25
C GLY A 20 5.57 -3.81 -1.24
N PHE A 21 6.87 -4.06 -1.27
CA PHE A 21 7.92 -3.02 -1.31
C PHE A 21 8.30 -2.65 -2.74
N GLY A 22 8.41 -3.64 -3.61
CA GLY A 22 8.79 -3.47 -5.01
C GLY A 22 10.09 -2.68 -5.18
N MET A 23 10.01 -1.51 -5.79
CA MET A 23 11.15 -0.61 -6.00
C MET A 23 11.37 0.37 -4.83
N GLY A 24 10.55 0.34 -3.79
CA GLY A 24 10.65 1.23 -2.63
C GLY A 24 10.22 2.68 -2.88
N ILE A 25 9.53 2.95 -3.99
CA ILE A 25 9.10 4.31 -4.36
C ILE A 25 8.03 4.80 -3.40
N SER A 26 6.99 4.02 -3.17
CA SER A 26 5.92 4.30 -2.21
C SER A 26 6.48 4.41 -0.78
N ALA A 27 7.33 3.45 -0.38
CA ALA A 27 7.99 3.45 0.91
C ALA A 27 8.79 4.74 1.17
N GLY A 28 9.53 5.22 0.16
CA GLY A 28 10.26 6.48 0.24
C GLY A 28 9.35 7.69 0.45
N TYR A 29 8.22 7.76 -0.25
CA TYR A 29 7.24 8.83 -0.05
C TYR A 29 6.57 8.74 1.32
N MET A 30 6.17 7.55 1.77
CA MET A 30 5.56 7.38 3.11
C MET A 30 6.52 7.80 4.21
N HIS A 31 7.80 7.42 4.09
CA HIS A 31 8.82 7.78 5.08
C HIS A 31 9.13 9.28 5.12
N SER A 32 8.80 10.04 4.07
CA SER A 32 8.92 11.50 4.07
C SER A 32 7.82 12.22 4.87
N HIS A 33 6.76 11.51 5.26
CA HIS A 33 5.72 12.03 6.16
C HIS A 33 6.08 11.81 7.63
N SER A 34 5.45 12.60 8.52
CA SER A 34 5.60 12.45 9.97
C SER A 34 4.77 11.26 10.46
N ILE A 35 5.29 10.05 10.29
CA ILE A 35 4.66 8.81 10.73
C ILE A 35 5.33 8.25 11.99
N ASN A 36 4.58 7.49 12.78
CA ASN A 36 5.08 6.84 13.99
C ASN A 36 5.89 5.58 13.65
N SER A 37 5.33 4.70 12.84
CA SER A 37 5.99 3.47 12.39
C SER A 37 5.58 3.12 10.96
N HIS A 38 6.43 2.34 10.30
CA HIS A 38 6.19 1.83 8.96
C HIS A 38 6.51 0.33 8.91
N THR A 39 5.49 -0.48 8.83
CA THR A 39 5.62 -1.93 8.64
C THR A 39 5.46 -2.26 7.17
N ILE A 40 6.43 -2.97 6.60
CA ILE A 40 6.44 -3.37 5.19
C ILE A 40 6.49 -4.88 5.10
N ILE A 41 5.57 -5.47 4.36
CA ILE A 41 5.55 -6.91 4.09
C ILE A 41 6.02 -7.16 2.67
N GLU A 42 7.02 -8.03 2.50
CA GLU A 42 7.58 -8.38 1.19
C GLU A 42 7.87 -9.88 1.13
N ASN A 43 7.49 -10.54 0.04
CA ASN A 43 7.68 -11.98 -0.12
C ASN A 43 8.68 -12.36 -1.23
N HIS A 44 9.01 -11.43 -2.12
CA HIS A 44 9.86 -11.74 -3.26
C HIS A 44 11.34 -11.86 -2.85
N PRO A 45 12.01 -13.00 -3.07
CA PRO A 45 13.35 -13.24 -2.53
C PRO A 45 14.43 -12.28 -3.04
N GLN A 46 14.26 -11.69 -4.23
CA GLN A 46 15.20 -10.69 -4.76
C GLN A 46 14.91 -9.27 -4.26
N ILE A 47 13.69 -9.02 -3.76
CA ILE A 47 13.27 -7.70 -3.24
C ILE A 47 13.54 -7.59 -1.74
N ILE A 48 13.36 -8.66 -0.99
CA ILE A 48 13.58 -8.70 0.47
C ILE A 48 14.93 -8.07 0.87
N PRO A 49 16.09 -8.44 0.29
CA PRO A 49 17.37 -7.83 0.65
C PRO A 49 17.40 -6.31 0.43
N LYS A 50 16.77 -5.83 -0.63
CA LYS A 50 16.69 -4.39 -0.94
C LYS A 50 15.83 -3.64 0.08
N ALA A 51 14.69 -4.23 0.46
CA ALA A 51 13.83 -3.66 1.50
C ALA A 51 14.56 -3.60 2.85
N GLN A 52 15.27 -4.66 3.22
CA GLN A 52 16.06 -4.72 4.46
C GLN A 52 17.20 -3.71 4.47
N GLU A 53 17.94 -3.56 3.35
CA GLU A 53 18.98 -2.55 3.21
C GLU A 53 18.40 -1.14 3.33
N TRP A 54 17.30 -0.85 2.63
CA TRP A 54 16.62 0.44 2.71
C TRP A 54 16.16 0.77 4.13
N ALA A 55 15.65 -0.22 4.87
CA ALA A 55 15.18 -0.06 6.25
C ALA A 55 16.31 0.07 7.27
N SER A 56 17.52 -0.40 6.97
CA SER A 56 18.64 -0.54 7.93
C SER A 56 19.05 0.77 8.61
N SER A 57 18.86 1.91 7.94
CA SER A 57 19.18 3.25 8.46
C SER A 57 17.98 3.94 9.13
N LYS A 58 16.83 3.27 9.28
CA LYS A 58 15.57 3.84 9.74
C LYS A 58 15.08 3.12 10.98
N SER A 59 14.96 3.87 12.09
CA SER A 59 14.60 3.29 13.41
C SER A 59 13.13 2.89 13.54
N ASN A 60 12.25 3.46 12.71
CA ASN A 60 10.80 3.26 12.78
C ASN A 60 10.25 2.38 11.62
N VAL A 61 11.12 1.67 10.91
CA VAL A 61 10.73 0.78 9.81
C VAL A 61 10.98 -0.67 10.19
N THR A 62 10.00 -1.52 9.97
CA THR A 62 10.07 -2.97 10.18
C THR A 62 9.76 -3.68 8.87
N ILE A 63 10.64 -4.58 8.43
CA ILE A 63 10.39 -5.47 7.30
C ILE A 63 9.94 -6.83 7.82
N ILE A 64 8.76 -7.26 7.38
CA ILE A 64 8.25 -8.62 7.61
C ILE A 64 8.39 -9.38 6.30
N THR A 65 9.12 -10.48 6.34
CA THR A 65 9.35 -11.33 5.15
C THR A 65 8.33 -12.45 5.10
N GLY A 66 7.68 -12.61 3.96
CA GLY A 66 6.69 -13.65 3.73
C GLY A 66 5.46 -13.15 2.98
N ASN A 67 4.56 -14.08 2.69
CA ASN A 67 3.26 -13.74 2.14
C ASN A 67 2.43 -12.99 3.20
N TRP A 68 1.84 -11.87 2.81
CA TRP A 68 1.05 -11.03 3.73
C TRP A 68 -0.11 -11.80 4.38
N TYR A 69 -0.76 -12.70 3.65
CA TYR A 69 -1.89 -13.47 4.16
C TYR A 69 -1.46 -14.47 5.24
N ASP A 70 -0.26 -15.05 5.11
CA ASP A 70 0.28 -15.99 6.10
C ASP A 70 0.70 -15.29 7.40
N VAL A 71 1.17 -14.04 7.30
CA VAL A 71 1.65 -13.26 8.46
C VAL A 71 0.60 -12.34 9.08
N LYS A 72 -0.56 -12.19 8.45
CA LYS A 72 -1.60 -11.22 8.84
C LYS A 72 -2.05 -11.35 10.31
N ASP A 73 -2.08 -12.56 10.86
CA ASP A 73 -2.53 -12.80 12.23
C ASP A 73 -1.49 -12.34 13.29
N SER A 74 -0.27 -12.03 12.86
CA SER A 74 0.77 -11.41 13.70
C SER A 74 0.78 -9.88 13.66
N LEU A 75 -0.06 -9.28 12.80
CA LEU A 75 -0.17 -7.84 12.63
C LEU A 75 -1.11 -7.22 13.66
N SER A 76 -0.97 -5.91 13.86
CA SER A 76 -1.90 -5.11 14.67
C SER A 76 -2.87 -4.32 13.79
N THR A 77 -3.48 -3.28 14.33
CA THR A 77 -4.25 -2.31 13.55
C THR A 77 -3.39 -1.12 13.18
N TYR A 78 -3.68 -0.49 12.04
CA TYR A 78 -2.89 0.60 11.46
C TYR A 78 -3.74 1.83 11.20
N ASP A 79 -3.09 2.99 11.11
CA ASP A 79 -3.70 4.27 10.76
C ASP A 79 -3.78 4.45 9.24
N GLY A 80 -2.82 3.88 8.52
CA GLY A 80 -2.81 3.87 7.06
C GLY A 80 -2.38 2.51 6.51
N ILE A 81 -3.03 2.07 5.43
CA ILE A 81 -2.71 0.80 4.76
C ILE A 81 -2.60 1.04 3.25
N PHE A 82 -1.48 0.67 2.66
CA PHE A 82 -1.27 0.63 1.22
C PHE A 82 -1.03 -0.80 0.73
N TYR A 83 -1.85 -1.25 -0.21
CA TYR A 83 -1.77 -2.59 -0.79
C TYR A 83 -1.33 -2.50 -2.25
N ASP A 84 -0.10 -2.91 -2.53
CA ASP A 84 0.50 -2.88 -3.87
C ASP A 84 1.34 -4.14 -4.11
N THR A 85 0.68 -5.22 -4.48
CA THR A 85 1.32 -6.50 -4.74
C THR A 85 1.34 -6.83 -6.23
N PHE A 86 2.29 -7.66 -6.64
CA PHE A 86 2.36 -8.20 -8.00
C PHE A 86 2.34 -9.72 -7.95
N GLY A 87 1.44 -10.33 -8.74
CA GLY A 87 1.32 -11.78 -8.82
C GLY A 87 0.84 -12.45 -7.52
N ASP A 88 0.16 -11.69 -6.68
CA ASP A 88 -0.38 -12.17 -5.41
C ASP A 88 -1.57 -13.10 -5.63
N GLN A 89 -1.47 -14.31 -5.08
CA GLN A 89 -2.52 -15.32 -5.18
C GLN A 89 -3.61 -15.15 -4.11
N ASP A 90 -3.37 -14.30 -3.10
CA ASP A 90 -4.28 -14.05 -1.99
C ASP A 90 -5.00 -12.70 -2.08
N MET A 91 -4.90 -12.00 -3.23
CA MET A 91 -5.50 -10.68 -3.40
C MET A 91 -7.03 -10.65 -3.22
N ASP A 92 -7.71 -11.76 -3.51
CA ASP A 92 -9.15 -11.91 -3.29
C ASP A 92 -9.53 -11.92 -1.80
N LYS A 93 -8.58 -12.20 -0.93
CA LYS A 93 -8.74 -12.24 0.53
C LYS A 93 -8.50 -10.89 1.21
N PHE A 94 -8.01 -9.89 0.47
CA PHE A 94 -7.62 -8.59 1.04
C PHE A 94 -8.81 -7.90 1.75
N SER A 95 -9.95 -7.80 1.08
CA SER A 95 -11.14 -7.15 1.63
C SER A 95 -11.61 -7.79 2.94
N SER A 96 -11.69 -9.12 2.98
CA SER A 96 -12.11 -9.85 4.19
C SER A 96 -11.10 -9.77 5.35
N SER A 97 -9.81 -9.55 5.03
CA SER A 97 -8.74 -9.43 6.03
C SER A 97 -8.67 -8.03 6.65
N LEU A 98 -9.25 -7.01 6.02
CA LEU A 98 -9.17 -5.63 6.50
C LEU A 98 -9.73 -5.45 7.91
N ASN A 99 -10.78 -6.18 8.30
CA ASN A 99 -11.41 -6.04 9.62
C ASN A 99 -10.44 -6.25 10.80
N SER A 100 -9.40 -7.05 10.62
CA SER A 100 -8.37 -7.27 11.65
C SER A 100 -7.24 -6.24 11.62
N LEU A 101 -7.14 -5.45 10.56
CA LEU A 101 -6.04 -4.51 10.31
C LEU A 101 -6.45 -3.04 10.47
N VAL A 102 -7.77 -2.76 10.49
CA VAL A 102 -8.30 -1.39 10.56
C VAL A 102 -8.84 -1.06 11.95
N LYS A 103 -8.82 0.23 12.25
CA LYS A 103 -9.52 0.87 13.38
C LYS A 103 -10.27 2.09 12.85
N LYS A 104 -11.06 2.75 13.69
CA LYS A 104 -11.76 3.97 13.28
C LYS A 104 -10.76 5.03 12.80
N GLY A 105 -10.99 5.54 11.59
CA GLY A 105 -10.16 6.54 10.94
C GLY A 105 -9.02 5.96 10.09
N THR A 106 -8.87 4.63 10.01
CA THR A 106 -7.87 4.01 9.13
C THR A 106 -8.13 4.36 7.67
N ARG A 107 -7.10 4.86 6.99
CA ARG A 107 -7.12 5.13 5.55
C ARG A 107 -6.48 4.00 4.77
N VAL A 108 -7.23 3.46 3.81
CA VAL A 108 -6.79 2.34 2.98
C VAL A 108 -6.81 2.75 1.52
N THR A 109 -5.73 2.48 0.82
CA THR A 109 -5.63 2.59 -0.63
C THR A 109 -4.90 1.37 -1.20
N TRP A 110 -5.07 1.14 -2.50
CA TRP A 110 -4.43 0.03 -3.20
C TRP A 110 -4.09 0.42 -4.64
N TRP A 111 -3.21 -0.35 -5.26
CA TRP A 111 -2.94 -0.20 -6.68
C TRP A 111 -4.19 -0.55 -7.50
N ASN A 112 -4.69 0.43 -8.25
CA ASN A 112 -5.78 0.24 -9.19
C ASN A 112 -5.22 0.11 -10.61
N ASN A 113 -5.20 -1.08 -11.14
CA ASN A 113 -4.65 -1.33 -12.45
C ASN A 113 -5.67 -1.05 -13.59
N ASN A 114 -6.87 -0.61 -13.27
CA ASN A 114 -7.91 -0.24 -14.22
C ASN A 114 -7.90 1.26 -14.53
N PRO A 115 -8.14 1.67 -15.78
CA PRO A 115 -8.18 3.07 -16.17
C PRO A 115 -9.53 3.73 -15.85
N ASN A 116 -10.23 3.29 -14.82
CA ASN A 116 -11.52 3.78 -14.35
C ASN A 116 -11.73 3.48 -12.86
N GLU A 117 -12.86 3.91 -12.31
CA GLU A 117 -13.27 3.69 -10.93
C GLU A 117 -13.76 2.25 -10.70
N THR A 118 -12.83 1.30 -10.73
CA THR A 118 -13.16 -0.12 -10.50
C THR A 118 -12.88 -0.51 -9.07
N ASN A 119 -13.92 -0.94 -8.36
CA ASN A 119 -13.81 -1.49 -7.01
C ASN A 119 -13.54 -3.00 -7.07
N PHE A 120 -12.31 -3.35 -7.37
CA PHE A 120 -11.87 -4.74 -7.56
C PHE A 120 -12.10 -5.62 -6.32
N TYR A 121 -11.92 -5.05 -5.13
CA TYR A 121 -12.01 -5.79 -3.87
C TYR A 121 -13.42 -5.76 -3.24
N ASN A 122 -14.41 -5.15 -3.89
CA ASN A 122 -15.77 -5.00 -3.35
C ASN A 122 -15.81 -4.39 -1.93
N ILE A 123 -14.90 -3.48 -1.64
CA ILE A 123 -14.89 -2.74 -0.38
C ILE A 123 -15.98 -1.67 -0.45
N PRO A 124 -16.91 -1.61 0.53
CA PRO A 124 -18.00 -0.64 0.48
C PRO A 124 -17.49 0.81 0.64
N ASP A 125 -18.25 1.75 0.07
CA ASP A 125 -18.04 3.21 0.23
C ASP A 125 -16.63 3.70 -0.16
N VAL A 126 -16.10 3.19 -1.26
CA VAL A 126 -14.83 3.64 -1.83
C VAL A 126 -15.06 4.91 -2.65
N ALA A 127 -14.29 5.96 -2.34
CA ALA A 127 -14.17 7.15 -3.18
C ALA A 127 -12.96 7.03 -4.11
N TYR A 128 -12.96 7.79 -5.21
CA TYR A 128 -11.85 7.82 -6.16
C TYR A 128 -11.38 9.25 -6.39
N GLN A 129 -10.06 9.41 -6.36
CA GLN A 129 -9.42 10.66 -6.75
C GLN A 129 -8.81 10.49 -8.15
N THR A 130 -9.25 11.30 -9.09
CA THR A 130 -8.67 11.31 -10.43
C THR A 130 -7.33 12.04 -10.42
N LEU A 131 -6.29 11.37 -10.89
CA LEU A 131 -4.96 11.94 -11.07
C LEU A 131 -4.63 11.98 -12.56
N ASN A 132 -4.20 13.14 -13.07
CA ASN A 132 -3.62 13.23 -14.40
C ASN A 132 -2.18 12.74 -14.33
N ILE A 133 -1.83 11.78 -15.16
CA ILE A 133 -0.52 11.16 -15.20
C ILE A 133 0.04 11.16 -16.62
N ASN A 134 1.32 11.00 -16.72
CA ASN A 134 2.01 10.86 -18.00
C ASN A 134 2.85 9.57 -17.97
N PRO A 135 2.22 8.41 -18.25
CA PRO A 135 2.90 7.13 -18.16
C PRO A 135 3.98 7.00 -19.23
N PRO A 136 5.08 6.27 -18.95
CA PRO A 136 6.06 5.93 -19.97
C PRO A 136 5.42 5.12 -21.09
N THR A 137 5.93 5.26 -22.31
CA THR A 137 5.40 4.58 -23.51
C THR A 137 5.48 3.05 -23.45
N ASN A 138 6.34 2.50 -22.60
CA ASN A 138 6.51 1.08 -22.35
C ASN A 138 5.82 0.59 -21.05
N SER A 139 4.99 1.44 -20.44
CA SER A 139 4.25 1.08 -19.23
C SER A 139 3.12 0.09 -19.54
N TYR A 140 2.89 -0.83 -18.64
CA TYR A 140 1.71 -1.70 -18.66
C TYR A 140 0.41 -0.94 -18.32
N PHE A 141 0.53 0.29 -17.80
CA PHE A 141 -0.59 1.19 -17.55
C PHE A 141 -0.55 2.35 -18.56
N ASN A 142 -1.42 2.32 -19.56
CA ASN A 142 -1.38 3.21 -20.72
C ASN A 142 -2.36 4.39 -20.66
N SER A 143 -3.07 4.59 -19.55
CA SER A 143 -3.97 5.72 -19.39
C SER A 143 -3.24 6.98 -18.95
N ASN A 144 -3.70 8.14 -19.41
CA ASN A 144 -3.26 9.44 -18.91
C ASN A 144 -4.02 9.88 -17.64
N LYS A 145 -4.94 9.05 -17.17
CA LYS A 145 -5.67 9.24 -15.92
C LYS A 145 -5.53 8.00 -15.04
N TYR A 146 -5.35 8.25 -13.78
CA TYR A 146 -5.36 7.22 -12.73
C TYR A 146 -6.43 7.54 -11.71
N TYR A 147 -7.18 6.54 -11.30
CA TYR A 147 -8.23 6.65 -10.30
C TYR A 147 -7.75 6.02 -9.00
N LEU A 148 -7.27 6.86 -8.10
CA LEU A 148 -6.76 6.46 -6.79
C LEU A 148 -7.94 6.06 -5.89
N PRO A 149 -8.05 4.79 -5.48
CA PRO A 149 -9.07 4.37 -4.55
C PRO A 149 -8.78 4.92 -3.15
N LYS A 150 -9.82 5.36 -2.45
CA LYS A 150 -9.72 5.95 -1.11
C LYS A 150 -10.83 5.39 -0.23
N LYS A 151 -10.46 4.69 0.82
CA LYS A 151 -11.39 4.20 1.83
C LYS A 151 -10.94 4.65 3.22
N GLU A 152 -11.86 5.22 3.97
CA GLU A 152 -11.70 5.52 5.40
C GLU A 152 -12.69 4.67 6.21
N PHE A 153 -12.21 4.06 7.29
CA PHE A 153 -12.96 3.18 8.16
C PHE A 153 -13.43 3.85 9.45
#